data_4d1573e893320028eb57701961465d67
#
_entry.id   4d1573e893320028eb57701961465d67
#
_cell.length_a   1.000
_cell.length_b   1.000
_cell.length_c   1.000
_cell.angle_alpha   90.00
_cell.angle_beta   90.00
_cell.angle_gamma   90.00
#
_symmetry.space_group_name_H-M   'P 1'
#
loop_
_entity.id
_entity.type
_entity.pdbx_description
1 polymer ?
#
loop_
_entity_poly.entity_id
_entity_poly.type
_entity_poly.pdbx_seq_one_letter_code
_entity_poly.pdbx_strand_id
1 'polypeptide(L)'
;MKYWKHALSALGTALLVAGCGGGDEGTPTANTSGITSVKVVGDSLSDSGTFGFKFAMQGSATEPMLIWTERIAASYGVATLCPRYAATSATTVAPNPSAAACSSYAVGGGRINIPTAPTSPFSIPQQLKDLAAEKPYGAGDLLLVDGGGNDAGDLVGAYLKAPTDGGAAYGGLLGTLLPAATVGAQLSAGPAGAANAGGLYMTALADKMFDAVKTQALDKGARKVLVLNMPGINNTPRFQATLDLVALGSGGCKCAPADRGSHQGLGRGIQQTAGRPVCPKCQRGAG
;
A
#
# COMPACT_ATOMS: atom_id res chain seq x y z
N MET A 1 -19.53 -41.27 57.33
CA MET A 1 -18.52 -40.47 56.61
C MET A 1 -17.96 -41.29 55.43
N LYS A 2 -18.71 -41.48 54.34
CA LYS A 2 -18.26 -42.27 53.21
C LYS A 2 -18.88 -41.87 51.84
N TYR A 3 -19.23 -40.58 51.64
CA TYR A 3 -19.82 -40.15 50.36
C TYR A 3 -19.26 -38.81 49.83
N TRP A 4 -18.08 -38.38 50.19
CA TRP A 4 -17.52 -37.10 49.74
C TRP A 4 -16.28 -37.16 48.85
N LYS A 5 -16.04 -38.29 48.18
CA LYS A 5 -14.85 -38.48 47.32
C LYS A 5 -15.14 -38.59 45.82
N HIS A 6 -16.41 -38.45 45.38
CA HIS A 6 -16.77 -38.61 43.96
C HIS A 6 -17.35 -37.36 43.30
N ALA A 7 -17.36 -36.21 43.98
CA ALA A 7 -17.92 -34.97 43.42
C ALA A 7 -16.89 -34.02 42.78
N LEU A 8 -15.60 -34.36 42.74
CA LEU A 8 -14.53 -33.49 42.23
C LEU A 8 -13.90 -33.94 40.94
N SER A 9 -14.34 -35.10 40.35
CA SER A 9 -13.79 -35.59 39.07
C SER A 9 -14.64 -35.30 37.84
N ALA A 10 -15.79 -34.66 37.98
CA ALA A 10 -16.72 -34.37 36.86
C ALA A 10 -16.61 -32.93 36.32
N LEU A 11 -15.81 -32.06 36.92
CA LEU A 11 -15.69 -30.65 36.47
C LEU A 11 -14.41 -30.38 35.68
N GLY A 12 -13.55 -31.35 35.46
CA GLY A 12 -12.25 -31.18 34.80
C GLY A 12 -12.23 -31.50 33.30
N THR A 13 -13.31 -32.01 32.71
CA THR A 13 -13.28 -32.52 31.33
C THR A 13 -14.13 -31.75 30.34
N ALA A 14 -14.78 -30.68 30.77
CA ALA A 14 -15.67 -29.88 29.91
C ALA A 14 -15.03 -28.60 29.30
N LEU A 15 -13.73 -28.35 29.51
CA LEU A 15 -13.07 -27.11 29.08
C LEU A 15 -12.03 -27.26 27.94
N LEU A 16 -11.95 -28.41 27.26
CA LEU A 16 -10.95 -28.66 26.21
C LEU A 16 -11.52 -28.95 24.82
N VAL A 17 -12.77 -28.65 24.51
CA VAL A 17 -13.35 -28.88 23.17
C VAL A 17 -13.91 -27.59 22.54
N ALA A 18 -13.48 -26.41 22.95
CA ALA A 18 -13.86 -25.13 22.35
C ALA A 18 -12.72 -24.51 21.51
N GLY A 19 -11.99 -25.32 20.75
CA GLY A 19 -10.92 -24.80 19.91
C GLY A 19 -10.63 -25.71 18.73
N CYS A 20 -11.36 -25.52 17.65
CA CYS A 20 -11.14 -25.92 16.25
C CYS A 20 -12.42 -26.48 15.64
N GLY A 21 -13.40 -25.63 15.40
CA GLY A 21 -14.54 -25.91 14.55
C GLY A 21 -14.44 -25.01 13.31
N GLY A 22 -13.95 -25.58 12.21
CA GLY A 22 -14.03 -24.94 10.91
C GLY A 22 -15.46 -24.84 10.42
N GLY A 23 -15.78 -23.78 9.69
CA GLY A 23 -16.86 -23.76 8.70
C GLY A 23 -18.28 -23.84 9.25
N ASP A 24 -18.73 -22.79 9.92
CA ASP A 24 -20.13 -22.40 9.88
C ASP A 24 -20.20 -21.09 9.09
N GLU A 25 -21.08 -21.04 8.10
CA GLU A 25 -21.55 -19.77 7.53
C GLU A 25 -22.31 -19.04 8.65
N GLY A 26 -21.53 -18.51 9.59
CA GLY A 26 -22.05 -17.83 10.76
C GLY A 26 -22.86 -16.64 10.33
N THR A 27 -24.09 -16.58 10.79
CA THR A 27 -24.90 -15.36 10.88
C THR A 27 -23.96 -14.18 11.17
N PRO A 28 -24.03 -13.07 10.41
CA PRO A 28 -23.15 -11.92 10.63
C PRO A 28 -23.25 -11.53 12.10
N THR A 29 -22.16 -11.72 12.84
CA THR A 29 -22.07 -11.25 14.24
C THR A 29 -22.33 -9.75 14.20
N ALA A 30 -23.28 -9.28 14.99
CA ALA A 30 -23.62 -7.87 15.06
C ALA A 30 -22.33 -7.06 15.24
N ASN A 31 -22.12 -6.05 14.41
CA ASN A 31 -20.94 -5.19 14.44
C ASN A 31 -20.88 -4.43 15.78
N THR A 32 -20.16 -4.98 16.76
CA THR A 32 -19.99 -4.38 18.09
C THR A 32 -18.89 -3.30 18.12
N SER A 33 -18.15 -3.12 17.02
CA SER A 33 -17.06 -2.13 16.94
C SER A 33 -17.55 -0.68 16.87
N GLY A 34 -18.85 -0.47 16.59
CA GLY A 34 -19.42 0.85 16.35
C GLY A 34 -18.95 1.53 15.07
N ILE A 35 -18.36 0.76 14.13
CA ILE A 35 -18.00 1.26 12.79
C ILE A 35 -19.23 1.11 11.90
N THR A 36 -19.71 2.23 11.37
CA THR A 36 -20.88 2.31 10.50
C THR A 36 -20.58 2.92 9.13
N SER A 37 -19.39 3.44 8.96
CA SER A 37 -18.92 4.06 7.71
C SER A 37 -17.42 3.82 7.54
N VAL A 38 -16.98 3.61 6.30
CA VAL A 38 -15.59 3.50 5.92
C VAL A 38 -15.28 4.60 4.90
N LYS A 39 -14.23 5.36 5.16
CA LYS A 39 -13.69 6.41 4.31
C LYS A 39 -12.30 6.00 3.86
N VAL A 40 -11.96 6.28 2.59
CA VAL A 40 -10.73 5.78 1.99
C VAL A 40 -10.01 6.89 1.26
N VAL A 41 -8.70 6.98 1.46
CA VAL A 41 -7.78 7.79 0.64
C VAL A 41 -6.55 6.93 0.31
N GLY A 42 -5.93 7.17 -0.83
CA GLY A 42 -4.74 6.41 -1.20
C GLY A 42 -4.49 6.35 -2.70
N ASP A 43 -3.78 5.30 -3.08
CA ASP A 43 -3.37 5.06 -4.46
C ASP A 43 -4.12 3.88 -5.12
N SER A 44 -3.48 3.24 -6.09
CA SER A 44 -4.06 2.12 -6.86
C SER A 44 -4.41 0.89 -6.04
N LEU A 45 -3.83 0.72 -4.85
CA LEU A 45 -4.16 -0.40 -3.96
C LEU A 45 -5.54 -0.22 -3.33
N SER A 46 -5.98 1.03 -3.16
CA SER A 46 -7.23 1.42 -2.50
C SER A 46 -8.29 1.98 -3.46
N ASP A 47 -7.96 2.17 -4.74
CA ASP A 47 -8.86 2.73 -5.74
C ASP A 47 -10.01 1.75 -6.05
N SER A 48 -11.22 2.13 -5.68
CA SER A 48 -12.43 1.34 -5.87
C SER A 48 -13.04 1.44 -7.28
N GLY A 49 -12.35 2.07 -8.23
CA GLY A 49 -12.77 2.11 -9.64
C GLY A 49 -12.85 3.51 -10.25
N THR A 50 -12.03 4.47 -9.83
CA THR A 50 -11.95 5.82 -10.41
C THR A 50 -11.78 5.83 -11.93
N PHE A 51 -11.10 4.82 -12.48
CA PHE A 51 -10.88 4.65 -13.94
C PHE A 51 -11.84 3.65 -14.59
N GLY A 52 -12.91 3.24 -13.90
CA GLY A 52 -13.84 2.22 -14.37
C GLY A 52 -13.35 0.78 -14.10
N PHE A 53 -12.20 0.61 -13.48
CA PHE A 53 -11.65 -0.69 -13.07
C PHE A 53 -10.79 -0.53 -11.79
N LYS A 54 -10.50 -1.65 -11.14
CA LYS A 54 -9.64 -1.70 -9.94
C LYS A 54 -8.24 -2.15 -10.33
N PHE A 55 -7.20 -1.43 -9.92
CA PHE A 55 -5.81 -1.76 -10.26
C PHE A 55 -5.29 -2.98 -9.50
N ALA A 56 -5.66 -3.10 -8.23
CA ALA A 56 -5.09 -4.11 -7.34
C ALA A 56 -5.67 -5.52 -7.57
N MET A 57 -6.94 -5.61 -7.95
CA MET A 57 -7.62 -6.90 -8.17
C MET A 57 -8.63 -6.78 -9.29
N GLN A 58 -8.59 -7.73 -10.22
CA GLN A 58 -9.53 -7.84 -11.32
C GLN A 58 -10.53 -8.95 -11.01
N GLY A 59 -11.81 -8.61 -11.05
CA GLY A 59 -12.92 -9.56 -11.01
C GLY A 59 -13.65 -9.57 -12.35
N SER A 60 -14.62 -10.45 -12.49
CA SER A 60 -15.59 -10.40 -13.60
C SER A 60 -16.83 -9.58 -13.19
N ALA A 61 -17.70 -9.25 -14.15
CA ALA A 61 -18.96 -8.58 -13.85
C ALA A 61 -19.88 -9.44 -12.98
N THR A 62 -19.75 -10.77 -13.07
CA THR A 62 -20.54 -11.75 -12.27
C THR A 62 -19.87 -12.11 -10.94
N GLU A 63 -18.55 -11.95 -10.83
CA GLU A 63 -17.77 -12.24 -9.63
C GLU A 63 -16.80 -11.08 -9.35
N PRO A 64 -17.29 -9.95 -8.83
CA PRO A 64 -16.44 -8.81 -8.54
C PRO A 64 -15.52 -9.13 -7.34
N MET A 65 -14.21 -8.99 -7.54
CA MET A 65 -13.26 -9.17 -6.44
C MET A 65 -13.14 -7.89 -5.60
N LEU A 66 -13.11 -8.09 -4.28
CA LEU A 66 -12.97 -6.99 -3.32
C LEU A 66 -11.49 -6.69 -3.08
N ILE A 67 -11.11 -5.42 -3.19
CA ILE A 67 -9.81 -4.92 -2.73
C ILE A 67 -9.79 -4.87 -1.19
N TRP A 68 -8.60 -4.65 -0.59
CA TRP A 68 -8.44 -4.71 0.86
C TRP A 68 -9.37 -3.75 1.62
N THR A 69 -9.59 -2.54 1.12
CA THR A 69 -10.48 -1.54 1.73
C THR A 69 -11.94 -2.00 1.70
N GLU A 70 -12.37 -2.60 0.61
CA GLU A 70 -13.73 -3.14 0.46
C GLU A 70 -13.95 -4.37 1.34
N ARG A 71 -12.92 -5.23 1.52
CA ARG A 71 -12.98 -6.36 2.46
C ARG A 71 -13.14 -5.88 3.90
N ILE A 72 -12.41 -4.83 4.28
CA ILE A 72 -12.57 -4.20 5.60
C ILE A 72 -13.97 -3.61 5.75
N ALA A 73 -14.46 -2.86 4.76
CA ALA A 73 -15.83 -2.32 4.79
C ALA A 73 -16.87 -3.44 4.96
N ALA A 74 -16.77 -4.50 4.16
CA ALA A 74 -17.66 -5.65 4.22
C ALA A 74 -17.62 -6.36 5.59
N SER A 75 -16.45 -6.48 6.22
CA SER A 75 -16.33 -7.12 7.55
C SER A 75 -17.05 -6.35 8.66
N TYR A 76 -17.32 -5.07 8.44
CA TYR A 76 -18.12 -4.23 9.35
C TYR A 76 -19.58 -4.09 8.89
N GLY A 77 -20.00 -4.79 7.83
CA GLY A 77 -21.35 -4.65 7.27
C GLY A 77 -21.59 -3.30 6.57
N VAL A 78 -20.53 -2.58 6.22
CA VAL A 78 -20.61 -1.33 5.47
C VAL A 78 -20.83 -1.66 3.99
N ALA A 79 -21.72 -0.90 3.34
CA ALA A 79 -22.03 -1.06 1.92
C ALA A 79 -20.77 -0.95 1.05
N THR A 80 -20.85 -1.53 -0.16
CA THR A 80 -19.76 -1.48 -1.15
C THR A 80 -19.26 -0.06 -1.36
N LEU A 81 -17.94 0.12 -1.27
CA LEU A 81 -17.28 1.40 -1.51
C LEU A 81 -17.41 1.77 -2.99
N CYS A 82 -17.57 3.06 -3.25
CA CYS A 82 -17.58 3.60 -4.60
C CYS A 82 -16.63 4.82 -4.67
N PRO A 83 -16.02 5.10 -5.86
CA PRO A 83 -15.08 6.18 -6.02
C PRO A 83 -15.79 7.54 -6.08
N ARG A 84 -15.30 8.52 -5.30
CA ARG A 84 -15.76 9.90 -5.31
C ARG A 84 -15.31 10.66 -6.57
N TYR A 85 -14.18 10.23 -7.12
CA TYR A 85 -13.63 10.77 -8.34
C TYR A 85 -13.93 9.89 -9.55
N ALA A 86 -13.89 10.48 -10.73
CA ALA A 86 -13.95 9.77 -12.00
C ALA A 86 -12.85 10.28 -12.94
N ALA A 87 -12.21 9.35 -13.65
CA ALA A 87 -11.26 9.69 -14.69
C ALA A 87 -11.99 10.24 -15.92
N THR A 88 -11.55 11.38 -16.40
CA THR A 88 -11.99 11.98 -17.68
C THR A 88 -11.00 11.66 -18.80
N SER A 89 -9.78 11.24 -18.44
CA SER A 89 -8.76 10.69 -19.34
C SER A 89 -7.81 9.78 -18.53
N ALA A 90 -6.82 9.20 -19.19
CA ALA A 90 -5.79 8.39 -18.51
C ALA A 90 -4.97 9.18 -17.45
N THR A 91 -4.94 10.52 -17.55
CA THR A 91 -4.12 11.39 -16.69
C THR A 91 -4.93 12.49 -16.00
N THR A 92 -6.24 12.53 -16.21
CA THR A 92 -7.10 13.57 -15.64
C THR A 92 -8.24 12.92 -14.86
N VAL A 93 -8.38 13.36 -13.63
CA VAL A 93 -9.39 12.90 -12.68
C VAL A 93 -10.08 14.12 -12.08
N ALA A 94 -11.40 14.05 -11.94
CA ALA A 94 -12.21 15.12 -11.38
C ALA A 94 -13.26 14.56 -10.39
N PRO A 95 -13.79 15.38 -9.46
CA PRO A 95 -14.94 15.00 -8.65
C PRO A 95 -16.12 14.57 -9.54
N ASN A 96 -16.71 13.42 -9.21
CA ASN A 96 -17.90 12.93 -9.89
C ASN A 96 -19.16 13.45 -9.17
N PRO A 97 -19.94 14.36 -9.77
CA PRO A 97 -21.15 14.90 -9.12
C PRO A 97 -22.18 13.82 -8.77
N SER A 98 -22.30 12.78 -9.59
CA SER A 98 -23.21 11.66 -9.37
C SER A 98 -22.76 10.74 -8.23
N ALA A 99 -21.51 10.84 -7.77
CA ALA A 99 -20.92 10.04 -6.72
C ALA A 99 -20.72 10.82 -5.40
N ALA A 100 -21.52 11.85 -5.14
CA ALA A 100 -21.40 12.66 -3.92
C ALA A 100 -21.57 11.84 -2.63
N ALA A 101 -22.31 10.72 -2.66
CA ALA A 101 -22.46 9.82 -1.53
C ALA A 101 -21.24 8.91 -1.32
N CYS A 102 -20.38 8.71 -2.33
CA CYS A 102 -19.23 7.82 -2.27
C CYS A 102 -18.17 8.33 -1.29
N SER A 103 -17.49 7.39 -0.61
CA SER A 103 -16.53 7.67 0.46
C SER A 103 -15.09 7.22 0.15
N SER A 104 -14.82 6.69 -1.04
CA SER A 104 -13.49 6.37 -1.51
C SER A 104 -12.93 7.50 -2.38
N TYR A 105 -11.92 8.18 -1.87
CA TYR A 105 -11.19 9.26 -2.54
C TYR A 105 -9.86 8.76 -3.12
N ALA A 106 -9.54 7.47 -2.98
CA ALA A 106 -8.34 6.89 -3.54
C ALA A 106 -8.33 6.94 -5.06
N VAL A 107 -7.16 7.24 -5.64
CA VAL A 107 -6.96 7.40 -7.09
C VAL A 107 -5.72 6.61 -7.52
N GLY A 108 -5.86 5.75 -8.51
CA GLY A 108 -4.73 5.04 -9.10
C GLY A 108 -3.61 5.98 -9.52
N GLY A 109 -2.37 5.69 -9.10
CA GLY A 109 -1.24 6.59 -9.28
C GLY A 109 -1.09 7.68 -8.21
N GLY A 110 -1.91 7.65 -7.16
CA GLY A 110 -1.86 8.58 -6.03
C GLY A 110 -0.48 8.66 -5.38
N ARG A 111 -0.06 9.86 -4.98
CA ARG A 111 1.24 10.16 -4.37
C ARG A 111 1.10 11.07 -3.16
N ILE A 112 2.00 10.94 -2.23
CA ILE A 112 2.11 11.83 -1.07
C ILE A 112 2.75 13.16 -1.49
N ASN A 113 3.70 13.11 -2.42
CA ASN A 113 4.45 14.29 -2.87
C ASN A 113 4.30 14.53 -4.38
N ILE A 114 3.42 15.47 -4.76
CA ILE A 114 3.28 15.97 -6.14
C ILE A 114 3.52 17.48 -6.13
N PRO A 115 4.77 17.94 -6.16
CA PRO A 115 5.08 19.36 -6.02
C PRO A 115 4.53 20.21 -7.18
N THR A 116 4.38 19.62 -8.36
CA THR A 116 3.86 20.31 -9.57
C THR A 116 2.33 20.39 -9.63
N ALA A 117 1.63 19.55 -8.86
CA ALA A 117 0.15 19.50 -8.85
C ALA A 117 -0.38 19.12 -7.44
N PRO A 118 -0.07 19.90 -6.39
CA PRO A 118 -0.37 19.52 -5.00
C PRO A 118 -1.87 19.51 -4.69
N THR A 119 -2.69 20.16 -5.51
CA THR A 119 -4.16 20.23 -5.38
C THR A 119 -4.90 19.25 -6.30
N SER A 120 -4.16 18.41 -7.03
CA SER A 120 -4.74 17.36 -7.87
C SER A 120 -5.34 16.25 -7.03
N PRO A 121 -6.41 15.56 -7.48
CA PRO A 121 -6.90 14.32 -6.86
C PRO A 121 -5.87 13.19 -6.79
N PHE A 122 -4.80 13.26 -7.55
CA PHE A 122 -3.65 12.35 -7.41
C PHE A 122 -2.81 12.65 -6.16
N SER A 123 -2.96 13.80 -5.51
CA SER A 123 -2.29 14.10 -4.24
C SER A 123 -3.07 13.51 -3.07
N ILE A 124 -2.49 12.54 -2.36
CA ILE A 124 -3.13 11.93 -1.18
C ILE A 124 -3.42 12.96 -0.08
N PRO A 125 -2.54 13.94 0.21
CA PRO A 125 -2.89 15.08 1.07
C PRO A 125 -4.12 15.87 0.60
N GLN A 126 -4.30 16.05 -0.72
CA GLN A 126 -5.50 16.71 -1.27
C GLN A 126 -6.74 15.82 -1.11
N GLN A 127 -6.64 14.51 -1.34
CA GLN A 127 -7.74 13.57 -1.09
C GLN A 127 -8.23 13.64 0.36
N LEU A 128 -7.31 13.70 1.33
CA LEU A 128 -7.64 13.89 2.74
C LEU A 128 -8.38 15.20 3.00
N LYS A 129 -7.92 16.29 2.37
CA LYS A 129 -8.54 17.60 2.48
C LYS A 129 -9.95 17.63 1.90
N ASP A 130 -10.14 17.05 0.70
CA ASP A 130 -11.43 17.00 0.03
C ASP A 130 -12.40 16.10 0.81
N LEU A 131 -11.95 14.94 1.28
CA LEU A 131 -12.71 14.04 2.14
C LEU A 131 -13.19 14.76 3.41
N ALA A 132 -12.31 15.47 4.10
CA ALA A 132 -12.64 16.17 5.33
C ALA A 132 -13.62 17.33 5.11
N ALA A 133 -13.54 17.99 3.96
CA ALA A 133 -14.43 19.09 3.60
C ALA A 133 -15.83 18.59 3.20
N GLU A 134 -15.91 17.50 2.46
CA GLU A 134 -17.17 16.96 1.95
C GLU A 134 -17.88 16.02 2.93
N LYS A 135 -17.12 15.33 3.77
CA LYS A 135 -17.61 14.28 4.67
C LYS A 135 -16.99 14.41 6.07
N PRO A 136 -17.48 15.30 6.92
CA PRO A 136 -16.99 15.46 8.29
C PRO A 136 -16.91 14.11 9.02
N TYR A 137 -15.91 13.97 9.90
CA TYR A 137 -15.69 12.74 10.64
C TYR A 137 -16.64 12.60 11.82
N GLY A 138 -17.23 11.39 11.97
CA GLY A 138 -18.10 11.01 13.07
C GLY A 138 -17.54 9.83 13.87
N ALA A 139 -18.18 9.51 14.99
CA ALA A 139 -17.76 8.44 15.89
C ALA A 139 -17.77 7.04 15.24
N GLY A 140 -18.67 6.85 14.24
CA GLY A 140 -18.81 5.60 13.50
C GLY A 140 -17.88 5.46 12.28
N ASP A 141 -17.03 6.45 11.99
CA ASP A 141 -16.15 6.41 10.83
C ASP A 141 -14.85 5.67 11.10
N LEU A 142 -14.43 4.85 10.15
CA LEU A 142 -13.10 4.31 10.02
C LEU A 142 -12.45 4.90 8.77
N LEU A 143 -11.33 5.63 8.94
CA LEU A 143 -10.53 6.11 7.84
C LEU A 143 -9.43 5.10 7.50
N LEU A 144 -9.37 4.68 6.25
CA LEU A 144 -8.32 3.84 5.67
C LEU A 144 -7.43 4.69 4.79
N VAL A 145 -6.13 4.59 5.01
CA VAL A 145 -5.12 5.40 4.31
C VAL A 145 -4.02 4.49 3.78
N ASP A 146 -3.62 4.65 2.54
CA ASP A 146 -2.40 4.07 1.98
C ASP A 146 -1.65 5.04 1.10
N GLY A 147 -0.42 4.71 0.70
CA GLY A 147 0.37 5.53 -0.22
C GLY A 147 1.87 5.34 -0.04
N GLY A 148 2.64 6.06 -0.86
CA GLY A 148 4.10 6.06 -0.85
C GLY A 148 4.74 5.11 -1.87
N GLY A 149 4.01 4.12 -2.39
CA GLY A 149 4.52 3.19 -3.39
C GLY A 149 4.89 3.88 -4.71
N ASN A 150 4.06 4.81 -5.17
CA ASN A 150 4.34 5.59 -6.38
C ASN A 150 5.47 6.60 -6.16
N ASP A 151 5.54 7.23 -4.98
CA ASP A 151 6.65 8.14 -4.61
C ASP A 151 7.99 7.40 -4.58
N ALA A 152 8.03 6.20 -4.01
CA ALA A 152 9.21 5.35 -4.03
C ALA A 152 9.59 4.93 -5.46
N GLY A 153 8.60 4.65 -6.31
CA GLY A 153 8.82 4.38 -7.74
C GLY A 153 9.42 5.57 -8.47
N ASP A 154 8.96 6.79 -8.18
CA ASP A 154 9.50 8.02 -8.73
C ASP A 154 10.95 8.27 -8.26
N LEU A 155 11.22 8.03 -6.96
CA LEU A 155 12.56 8.16 -6.38
C LEU A 155 13.56 7.23 -7.05
N VAL A 156 13.20 5.95 -7.20
CA VAL A 156 14.05 4.96 -7.87
C VAL A 156 14.21 5.32 -9.36
N GLY A 157 13.12 5.70 -10.02
CA GLY A 157 13.17 6.12 -11.43
C GLY A 157 14.07 7.33 -11.66
N ALA A 158 14.06 8.30 -10.76
CA ALA A 158 14.94 9.47 -10.81
C ALA A 158 16.40 9.09 -10.55
N TYR A 159 16.66 8.23 -9.57
CA TYR A 159 18.02 7.72 -9.28
C TYR A 159 18.62 6.99 -10.48
N LEU A 160 17.84 6.16 -11.17
CA LEU A 160 18.30 5.37 -12.32
C LEU A 160 18.58 6.22 -13.57
N LYS A 161 18.11 7.45 -13.63
CA LYS A 161 18.47 8.41 -14.69
C LYS A 161 19.82 9.08 -14.49
N ALA A 162 20.41 9.00 -13.29
CA ALA A 162 21.65 9.68 -12.95
C ALA A 162 22.80 9.46 -13.95
N PRO A 163 23.00 8.26 -14.56
CA PRO A 163 24.04 8.08 -15.59
C PRO A 163 23.82 8.90 -16.87
N THR A 164 22.58 9.30 -17.16
CA THR A 164 22.21 10.01 -18.39
C THR A 164 21.97 11.50 -18.20
N ASP A 165 21.55 11.92 -16.98
CA ASP A 165 21.19 13.31 -16.67
C ASP A 165 22.11 13.96 -15.61
N GLY A 166 23.20 13.27 -15.24
CA GLY A 166 24.12 13.74 -14.20
C GLY A 166 23.51 13.83 -12.80
N GLY A 167 22.37 13.13 -12.56
CA GLY A 167 21.67 13.14 -11.28
C GLY A 167 20.68 14.30 -11.11
N ALA A 168 20.41 15.07 -12.16
CA ALA A 168 19.55 16.24 -12.10
C ALA A 168 18.12 15.88 -11.65
N ALA A 169 17.52 14.81 -12.20
CA ALA A 169 16.18 14.36 -11.82
C ALA A 169 16.14 13.91 -10.34
N TYR A 170 17.17 13.20 -9.90
CA TYR A 170 17.23 12.72 -8.52
C TYR A 170 17.42 13.86 -7.53
N GLY A 171 18.39 14.75 -7.76
CA GLY A 171 18.60 15.93 -6.93
C GLY A 171 17.40 16.85 -6.87
N GLY A 172 16.73 17.06 -8.02
CA GLY A 172 15.50 17.82 -8.11
C GLY A 172 14.36 17.22 -7.27
N LEU A 173 14.16 15.89 -7.35
CA LEU A 173 13.15 15.22 -6.55
C LEU A 173 13.46 15.29 -5.06
N LEU A 174 14.70 15.02 -4.66
CA LEU A 174 15.13 15.14 -3.26
C LEU A 174 14.86 16.54 -2.71
N GLY A 175 15.18 17.58 -3.49
CA GLY A 175 15.01 18.99 -3.11
C GLY A 175 13.54 19.41 -2.92
N THR A 176 12.57 18.59 -3.30
CA THR A 176 11.15 18.88 -3.03
C THR A 176 10.75 18.67 -1.56
N LEU A 177 11.52 17.89 -0.81
CA LEU A 177 11.28 17.59 0.61
C LEU A 177 12.48 17.84 1.51
N LEU A 178 13.70 17.83 0.97
CA LEU A 178 14.92 17.99 1.75
C LEU A 178 15.54 19.38 1.53
N PRO A 179 16.18 19.97 2.55
CA PRO A 179 16.95 21.19 2.40
C PRO A 179 18.08 21.05 1.36
N ALA A 180 18.31 22.07 0.55
CA ALA A 180 19.33 22.05 -0.51
C ALA A 180 20.73 21.71 0.02
N ALA A 181 21.09 22.19 1.20
CA ALA A 181 22.38 21.88 1.84
C ALA A 181 22.50 20.38 2.15
N THR A 182 21.43 19.75 2.63
CA THR A 182 21.37 18.30 2.89
C THR A 182 21.56 17.52 1.59
N VAL A 183 20.79 17.88 0.55
CA VAL A 183 20.90 17.23 -0.77
C VAL A 183 22.33 17.35 -1.30
N GLY A 184 22.90 18.56 -1.30
CA GLY A 184 24.27 18.81 -1.78
C GLY A 184 25.32 17.98 -1.02
N ALA A 185 25.25 17.97 0.30
CA ALA A 185 26.18 17.19 1.14
C ALA A 185 26.09 15.69 0.86
N GLN A 186 24.88 15.15 0.77
CA GLN A 186 24.68 13.73 0.51
C GLN A 186 25.16 13.32 -0.90
N LEU A 187 24.79 14.07 -1.94
CA LEU A 187 25.19 13.73 -3.30
C LEU A 187 26.70 13.87 -3.52
N SER A 188 27.37 14.81 -2.82
CA SER A 188 28.84 14.94 -2.85
C SER A 188 29.57 13.77 -2.21
N ALA A 189 28.91 13.00 -1.33
CA ALA A 189 29.48 11.81 -0.70
C ALA A 189 29.39 10.54 -1.60
N GLY A 190 29.02 10.71 -2.88
CA GLY A 190 28.98 9.63 -3.86
C GLY A 190 27.82 8.64 -3.68
N PRO A 191 27.94 7.40 -4.18
CA PRO A 191 26.82 6.44 -4.20
C PRO A 191 26.21 6.14 -2.83
N ALA A 192 27.03 6.04 -1.79
CA ALA A 192 26.53 5.78 -0.44
C ALA A 192 25.73 6.98 0.10
N GLY A 193 26.19 8.20 -0.16
CA GLY A 193 25.48 9.41 0.18
C GLY A 193 24.17 9.55 -0.61
N ALA A 194 24.19 9.23 -1.89
CA ALA A 194 22.97 9.22 -2.70
C ALA A 194 21.93 8.21 -2.15
N ALA A 195 22.35 7.00 -1.76
CA ALA A 195 21.46 6.03 -1.14
C ALA A 195 20.88 6.56 0.19
N ASN A 196 21.71 7.18 1.04
CA ASN A 196 21.26 7.80 2.29
C ASN A 196 20.27 8.95 2.04
N ALA A 197 20.51 9.80 1.01
CA ALA A 197 19.57 10.85 0.63
C ALA A 197 18.19 10.30 0.27
N GLY A 198 18.12 9.15 -0.42
CA GLY A 198 16.87 8.45 -0.68
C GLY A 198 16.14 8.03 0.60
N GLY A 199 16.87 7.51 1.58
CA GLY A 199 16.32 7.19 2.90
C GLY A 199 15.76 8.42 3.61
N LEU A 200 16.51 9.52 3.62
CA LEU A 200 16.06 10.81 4.20
C LEU A 200 14.80 11.34 3.50
N TYR A 201 14.74 11.24 2.17
CA TYR A 201 13.56 11.61 1.40
C TYR A 201 12.33 10.79 1.82
N MET A 202 12.47 9.47 1.94
CA MET A 202 11.36 8.60 2.36
C MET A 202 10.91 8.89 3.79
N THR A 203 11.82 9.28 4.69
CA THR A 203 11.48 9.75 6.04
C THR A 203 10.65 11.03 5.97
N ALA A 204 11.13 12.05 5.22
CA ALA A 204 10.40 13.30 5.05
C ALA A 204 9.02 13.10 4.35
N LEU A 205 8.93 12.10 3.48
CA LEU A 205 7.66 11.71 2.86
C LEU A 205 6.68 11.13 3.89
N ALA A 206 7.18 10.28 4.80
CA ALA A 206 6.36 9.73 5.88
C ALA A 206 5.88 10.83 6.84
N ASP A 207 6.73 11.79 7.19
CA ASP A 207 6.38 12.97 7.99
C ASP A 207 5.28 13.78 7.29
N LYS A 208 5.41 14.04 5.99
CA LYS A 208 4.39 14.73 5.20
C LYS A 208 3.05 14.01 5.20
N MET A 209 3.06 12.68 5.10
CA MET A 209 1.84 11.86 5.19
C MET A 209 1.22 11.96 6.58
N PHE A 210 2.04 11.82 7.63
CA PHE A 210 1.58 11.95 9.00
C PHE A 210 0.95 13.31 9.28
N ASP A 211 1.59 14.40 8.84
CA ASP A 211 1.07 15.75 8.97
C ASP A 211 -0.26 15.94 8.25
N ALA A 212 -0.41 15.37 7.06
CA ALA A 212 -1.67 15.40 6.32
C ALA A 212 -2.78 14.63 7.06
N VAL A 213 -2.50 13.42 7.55
CA VAL A 213 -3.45 12.64 8.36
C VAL A 213 -3.78 13.37 9.66
N LYS A 214 -2.77 13.91 10.33
CA LYS A 214 -2.99 14.69 11.56
C LYS A 214 -3.91 15.87 11.32
N THR A 215 -3.57 16.73 10.37
CA THR A 215 -4.27 18.02 10.16
C THR A 215 -5.62 17.87 9.47
N GLN A 216 -5.77 16.91 8.55
CA GLN A 216 -6.98 16.71 7.76
C GLN A 216 -7.91 15.60 8.30
N ALA A 217 -7.45 14.77 9.23
CA ALA A 217 -8.27 13.74 9.82
C ALA A 217 -8.35 13.84 11.35
N LEU A 218 -7.24 13.67 12.07
CA LEU A 218 -7.26 13.60 13.53
C LEU A 218 -7.74 14.91 14.16
N ASP A 219 -7.19 16.05 13.73
CA ASP A 219 -7.56 17.38 14.24
C ASP A 219 -8.99 17.77 13.82
N LYS A 220 -9.55 17.09 12.80
CA LYS A 220 -10.93 17.24 12.33
C LYS A 220 -11.90 16.20 12.89
N GLY A 221 -11.49 15.46 13.89
CA GLY A 221 -12.36 14.58 14.66
C GLY A 221 -12.33 13.10 14.30
N ALA A 222 -11.52 12.65 13.34
CA ALA A 222 -11.31 11.24 13.10
C ALA A 222 -10.76 10.55 14.36
N ARG A 223 -11.35 9.42 14.76
CA ARG A 223 -10.95 8.68 15.96
C ARG A 223 -10.43 7.28 15.65
N LYS A 224 -10.78 6.74 14.51
CA LYS A 224 -10.36 5.42 14.04
C LYS A 224 -9.70 5.60 12.69
N VAL A 225 -8.37 5.51 12.65
CA VAL A 225 -7.55 5.66 11.45
C VAL A 225 -6.65 4.44 11.34
N LEU A 226 -6.66 3.80 10.19
CA LEU A 226 -5.76 2.72 9.83
C LEU A 226 -4.91 3.19 8.66
N VAL A 227 -3.61 3.18 8.85
CA VAL A 227 -2.63 3.47 7.79
C VAL A 227 -1.99 2.16 7.37
N LEU A 228 -2.14 1.79 6.09
CA LEU A 228 -1.47 0.62 5.53
C LEU A 228 0.01 0.96 5.35
N ASN A 229 0.87 0.15 5.95
CA ASN A 229 2.31 0.30 5.74
C ASN A 229 2.67 -0.03 4.29
N MET A 230 3.62 0.72 3.72
CA MET A 230 4.10 0.47 2.37
C MET A 230 4.71 -0.94 2.28
N PRO A 231 4.30 -1.77 1.30
CA PRO A 231 4.89 -3.09 1.11
C PRO A 231 6.38 -2.97 0.72
N GLY A 232 7.15 -4.03 0.96
CA GLY A 232 8.54 -4.10 0.52
C GLY A 232 8.63 -4.04 -1.01
N ILE A 233 8.84 -2.85 -1.57
CA ILE A 233 8.83 -2.58 -3.02
C ILE A 233 9.91 -3.36 -3.76
N ASN A 234 11.03 -3.69 -3.10
CA ASN A 234 12.12 -4.49 -3.64
C ASN A 234 11.70 -5.90 -4.06
N ASN A 235 10.58 -6.40 -3.54
CA ASN A 235 10.04 -7.72 -3.90
C ASN A 235 8.94 -7.65 -4.98
N THR A 236 8.61 -6.44 -5.47
CA THR A 236 7.60 -6.30 -6.52
C THR A 236 8.15 -6.69 -7.87
N PRO A 237 7.34 -7.31 -8.78
CA PRO A 237 7.78 -7.65 -10.13
C PRO A 237 8.34 -6.45 -10.91
N ARG A 238 7.74 -5.26 -10.73
CA ARG A 238 8.20 -4.02 -11.36
C ARG A 238 9.61 -3.64 -10.92
N PHE A 239 9.89 -3.73 -9.62
CA PHE A 239 11.21 -3.37 -9.08
C PHE A 239 12.26 -4.41 -9.48
N GLN A 240 11.91 -5.70 -9.44
CA GLN A 240 12.80 -6.77 -9.91
C GLN A 240 13.16 -6.59 -11.40
N ALA A 241 12.18 -6.32 -12.25
CA ALA A 241 12.44 -6.01 -13.67
C ALA A 241 13.37 -4.79 -13.85
N THR A 242 13.25 -3.79 -12.98
CA THR A 242 14.14 -2.62 -12.98
C THR A 242 15.58 -2.99 -12.58
N LEU A 243 15.74 -3.83 -11.56
CA LEU A 243 17.05 -4.34 -11.15
C LEU A 243 17.71 -5.18 -12.25
N ASP A 244 16.92 -5.98 -12.95
CA ASP A 244 17.41 -6.78 -14.10
C ASP A 244 17.92 -5.88 -15.23
N LEU A 245 17.20 -4.79 -15.55
CA LEU A 245 17.64 -3.81 -16.54
C LEU A 245 18.93 -3.10 -16.13
N VAL A 246 19.08 -2.74 -14.86
CA VAL A 246 20.32 -2.14 -14.33
C VAL A 246 21.48 -3.12 -14.43
N ALA A 247 21.25 -4.37 -14.06
CA ALA A 247 22.28 -5.41 -14.15
C ALA A 247 22.74 -5.62 -15.61
N LEU A 248 21.83 -5.56 -16.57
CA LEU A 248 22.15 -5.64 -18.00
C LEU A 248 22.99 -4.46 -18.50
N GLY A 249 22.61 -3.24 -18.11
CA GLY A 249 23.34 -2.01 -18.46
C GLY A 249 24.76 -1.95 -17.86
N SER A 250 25.00 -2.65 -16.75
CA SER A 250 26.29 -2.75 -16.06
C SER A 250 27.17 -3.89 -16.58
N GLY A 251 26.84 -4.53 -17.70
CA GLY A 251 27.56 -5.72 -18.21
C GLY A 251 27.29 -6.99 -17.39
N GLY A 252 26.29 -6.97 -16.56
CA GLY A 252 25.83 -8.13 -15.79
C GLY A 252 25.08 -9.14 -16.67
N CYS A 253 25.07 -10.40 -16.26
CA CYS A 253 24.42 -11.48 -16.97
C CYS A 253 22.92 -11.53 -16.68
N LYS A 254 22.07 -11.78 -17.69
CA LYS A 254 20.68 -12.20 -17.49
C LYS A 254 20.66 -13.55 -16.78
N CYS A 255 20.00 -13.64 -15.64
CA CYS A 255 19.50 -14.91 -15.18
C CYS A 255 18.26 -15.27 -16.03
N ALA A 256 18.31 -16.39 -16.76
CA ALA A 256 17.12 -16.91 -17.41
C ALA A 256 16.02 -17.09 -16.35
N PRO A 257 14.74 -16.74 -16.66
CA PRO A 257 13.66 -17.04 -15.73
C PRO A 257 13.70 -18.53 -15.42
N ALA A 258 13.77 -18.84 -14.12
CA ALA A 258 13.65 -20.22 -13.68
C ALA A 258 12.32 -20.75 -14.26
N ASP A 259 12.40 -21.85 -14.99
CA ASP A 259 11.27 -22.58 -15.52
C ASP A 259 10.23 -22.72 -14.40
N ARG A 260 9.11 -22.05 -14.54
CA ARG A 260 7.98 -22.21 -13.61
C ARG A 260 7.30 -23.52 -13.93
N GLY A 261 8.02 -24.61 -13.63
CA GLY A 261 7.42 -25.93 -13.54
C GLY A 261 6.34 -25.90 -12.49
N SER A 262 5.14 -26.28 -12.90
CA SER A 262 3.98 -26.54 -12.09
C SER A 262 4.34 -27.31 -10.80
N HIS A 263 4.36 -26.64 -9.66
CA HIS A 263 4.30 -27.32 -8.36
C HIS A 263 3.06 -26.82 -7.60
N GLN A 264 1.96 -27.54 -7.84
CA GLN A 264 0.94 -27.77 -6.82
C GLN A 264 1.59 -28.66 -5.75
N GLY A 265 1.60 -28.20 -4.50
CA GLY A 265 2.06 -29.05 -3.39
C GLY A 265 2.36 -28.24 -2.14
N LEU A 266 1.35 -28.09 -1.29
CA LEU A 266 1.35 -28.17 0.18
C LEU A 266 2.61 -27.73 0.97
N GLY A 267 2.44 -26.66 1.73
CA GLY A 267 2.76 -26.51 3.16
C GLY A 267 4.15 -26.88 3.62
N ARG A 268 4.90 -25.86 4.07
CA ARG A 268 5.60 -25.75 5.36
C ARG A 268 6.56 -24.56 5.33
N GLY A 269 6.59 -23.83 6.43
CA GLY A 269 7.44 -22.66 6.61
C GLY A 269 8.93 -22.94 6.45
N ILE A 270 9.61 -22.00 5.82
CA ILE A 270 11.06 -21.90 5.89
C ILE A 270 11.37 -20.39 6.00
N GLN A 271 11.92 -20.03 7.17
CA GLN A 271 12.75 -18.85 7.28
C GLN A 271 13.92 -19.02 6.30
N GLN A 272 14.03 -18.15 5.30
CA GLN A 272 15.24 -18.05 4.51
C GLN A 272 15.96 -16.74 4.83
N THR A 273 17.10 -16.92 5.48
CA THR A 273 18.19 -15.97 5.58
C THR A 273 18.60 -15.48 4.19
N ALA A 274 18.88 -14.16 4.11
CA ALA A 274 19.29 -13.47 2.91
C ALA A 274 20.59 -14.08 2.30
N GLY A 275 20.42 -14.95 1.33
CA GLY A 275 21.47 -15.42 0.43
C GLY A 275 21.06 -15.04 -0.99
N ARG A 276 21.85 -14.23 -1.68
CA ARG A 276 21.69 -13.96 -3.12
C ARG A 276 21.67 -15.30 -3.86
N PRO A 277 20.72 -15.57 -4.76
CA PRO A 277 20.83 -16.71 -5.65
C PRO A 277 22.06 -16.51 -6.55
N VAL A 278 23.03 -17.40 -6.44
CA VAL A 278 24.16 -17.47 -7.37
C VAL A 278 23.61 -18.09 -8.67
N CYS A 279 23.59 -17.31 -9.74
CA CYS A 279 23.16 -17.78 -11.05
C CYS A 279 24.23 -18.74 -11.63
N PRO A 280 23.94 -20.05 -11.85
CA PRO A 280 24.99 -21.02 -12.20
C PRO A 280 25.52 -20.92 -13.64
N LYS A 281 24.93 -20.16 -14.53
CA LYS A 281 25.39 -20.00 -15.94
C LYS A 281 25.11 -18.60 -16.49
N CYS A 282 26.17 -17.81 -16.57
CA CYS A 282 26.22 -16.60 -17.39
C CYS A 282 26.37 -17.00 -18.85
N GLN A 283 25.32 -16.87 -19.68
CA GLN A 283 25.51 -16.87 -21.12
C GLN A 283 25.98 -15.47 -21.55
N ARG A 284 27.25 -15.33 -21.85
CA ARG A 284 27.75 -14.16 -22.58
C ARG A 284 27.24 -14.29 -24.00
N GLY A 285 26.42 -13.33 -24.44
CA GLY A 285 26.09 -13.20 -25.84
C GLY A 285 27.37 -12.91 -26.62
N ALA A 286 27.74 -13.78 -27.53
CA ALA A 286 28.78 -13.55 -28.49
C ALA A 286 28.28 -12.62 -29.60
N GLY A 287 29.11 -11.64 -29.96
CA GLY A 287 29.05 -10.90 -31.22
C GLY A 287 28.52 -9.52 -31.13
#